data_bfed1ea72872d35ce3605a002aad4558
#
_entry.id   bfed1ea72872d35ce3605a002aad4558
#
_cell.length_a   1.000
_cell.length_b   1.000
_cell.length_c   1.000
_cell.angle_alpha   90.00
_cell.angle_beta   90.00
_cell.angle_gamma   90.00
#
_symmetry.space_group_name_H-M   'P 1'
#
loop_
_entity.id
_entity.type
_entity.pdbx_description
1 polymer ?
#
loop_
_entity_poly.entity_id
_entity_poly.type
_entity_poly.pdbx_seq_one_letter_code
_entity_poly.pdbx_strand_id
1 'polypeptide(L)'
;MRRLLAWSFLVIGAGLGATPAGRYIVYPTVTAGADLRFPRDHGAHPEHRTEWWYFTGWLEDEQGKPLGFQITFFRSRPATDPDNPNAFAPNQILFAYSVLSDPSTGKLIHEQRVARAGFGLAGAATADANVKLLDWQLERGTDGVFRARVPAGSFSLDLTFKPTQKAMVNGDQGYSRKGPKPEQASYYYSMPQLAVRGTVVKDGRSVRVKGRGWLDREWSSTLLDPKAVGWDWAGINLADGGALMLFQVRGRGGDALYAGGTLRRVDGSKVVFGPNDVRFVPRRRWRSPATGALYPVEAEFVVKLPEGERRFTLIPLFDAQELDGRAAGMPAYWEGAVSTNGGRGYLELTGYAGDLKL
;
A
#
# COMPACT_ATOMS: atom_id res chain seq x y z
N MET A 1 -43.39 -71.63 -2.75
CA MET A 1 -42.02 -71.82 -2.18
C MET A 1 -41.13 -70.76 -2.71
N ARG A 2 -40.91 -69.68 -1.94
CA ARG A 2 -39.93 -68.57 -2.25
C ARG A 2 -38.84 -68.61 -1.20
N ARG A 3 -37.61 -68.86 -1.64
CA ARG A 3 -36.42 -68.88 -0.78
C ARG A 3 -35.97 -67.43 -0.61
N LEU A 4 -35.95 -66.99 0.64
CA LEU A 4 -35.32 -65.72 1.05
C LEU A 4 -33.81 -65.95 1.17
N LEU A 5 -33.00 -65.18 0.40
CA LEU A 5 -31.55 -65.05 0.54
C LEU A 5 -31.27 -63.90 1.51
N ALA A 6 -30.67 -64.22 2.64
CA ALA A 6 -30.19 -63.21 3.59
C ALA A 6 -28.83 -62.70 3.12
N TRP A 7 -28.74 -61.37 2.92
CA TRP A 7 -27.51 -60.66 2.68
C TRP A 7 -26.95 -60.19 4.04
N SER A 8 -25.80 -60.73 4.43
CA SER A 8 -25.06 -60.25 5.57
C SER A 8 -24.28 -59.00 5.16
N PHE A 9 -24.63 -57.86 5.73
CA PHE A 9 -23.81 -56.64 5.60
C PHE A 9 -22.59 -56.69 6.53
N LEU A 10 -21.43 -56.79 5.93
CA LEU A 10 -20.16 -56.60 6.62
C LEU A 10 -19.95 -55.08 6.86
N VAL A 11 -20.10 -54.64 8.10
CA VAL A 11 -19.78 -53.27 8.50
C VAL A 11 -18.25 -53.20 8.64
N ILE A 12 -17.61 -52.62 7.60
CA ILE A 12 -16.21 -52.22 7.70
C ILE A 12 -16.18 -50.92 8.51
N GLY A 13 -15.75 -51.01 9.76
CA GLY A 13 -15.48 -49.87 10.60
C GLY A 13 -14.33 -49.04 9.98
N ALA A 14 -14.68 -47.98 9.28
CA ALA A 14 -13.74 -46.95 8.88
C ALA A 14 -13.28 -46.22 10.15
N GLY A 15 -12.07 -46.50 10.60
CA GLY A 15 -11.41 -45.74 11.64
C GLY A 15 -11.36 -44.26 11.17
N LEU A 16 -12.05 -43.41 11.90
CA LEU A 16 -11.88 -41.97 11.78
C LEU A 16 -10.44 -41.63 12.20
N GLY A 17 -9.52 -41.65 11.23
CA GLY A 17 -8.20 -41.07 11.42
C GLY A 17 -8.41 -39.60 11.76
N ALA A 18 -8.03 -39.20 12.99
CA ALA A 18 -7.97 -37.79 13.35
C ALA A 18 -7.09 -37.08 12.31
N THR A 19 -7.66 -36.20 11.52
CA THR A 19 -6.91 -35.25 10.69
C THR A 19 -5.95 -34.52 11.63
N PRO A 20 -4.62 -34.54 11.39
CA PRO A 20 -3.70 -33.80 12.23
C PRO A 20 -4.14 -32.35 12.26
N ALA A 21 -4.30 -31.79 13.46
CA ALA A 21 -4.59 -30.38 13.63
C ALA A 21 -3.46 -29.60 12.95
N GLY A 22 -3.77 -28.94 11.82
CA GLY A 22 -2.80 -28.16 11.07
C GLY A 22 -2.16 -27.12 12.01
N ARG A 23 -0.85 -26.95 11.93
CA ARG A 23 -0.16 -25.91 12.70
C ARG A 23 -0.63 -24.56 12.22
N TYR A 24 -1.19 -23.78 13.14
CA TYR A 24 -1.53 -22.37 12.86
C TYR A 24 -0.25 -21.54 12.78
N ILE A 25 -0.14 -20.73 11.74
CA ILE A 25 0.94 -19.74 11.68
C ILE A 25 0.71 -18.68 12.75
N VAL A 26 1.70 -18.50 13.62
CA VAL A 26 1.76 -17.36 14.53
C VAL A 26 2.58 -16.28 13.85
N TYR A 27 1.95 -15.15 13.57
CA TYR A 27 2.63 -13.99 13.01
C TYR A 27 3.25 -13.15 14.14
N PRO A 28 4.47 -12.59 13.96
CA PRO A 28 5.06 -11.70 14.95
C PRO A 28 4.22 -10.44 15.13
N THR A 29 4.08 -10.01 16.38
CA THR A 29 3.42 -8.74 16.71
C THR A 29 4.40 -7.59 16.53
N VAL A 30 3.91 -6.48 15.98
CA VAL A 30 4.65 -5.21 15.92
C VAL A 30 4.70 -4.60 17.32
N THR A 31 5.89 -4.28 17.80
CA THR A 31 6.12 -3.75 19.16
C THR A 31 6.93 -2.46 19.11
N ALA A 32 6.71 -1.58 20.10
CA ALA A 32 7.51 -0.38 20.27
C ALA A 32 8.97 -0.72 20.61
N GLY A 33 9.89 0.20 20.31
CA GLY A 33 11.31 0.07 20.65
C GLY A 33 12.14 -0.79 19.68
N ALA A 34 11.59 -1.14 18.52
CA ALA A 34 12.36 -1.80 17.46
C ALA A 34 13.15 -0.77 16.64
N ASP A 35 14.44 -1.06 16.42
CA ASP A 35 15.30 -0.24 15.57
C ASP A 35 15.17 -0.64 14.11
N LEU A 36 14.82 0.29 13.24
CA LEU A 36 14.88 0.10 11.80
C LEU A 36 16.33 0.18 11.31
N ARG A 37 16.76 -0.82 10.55
CA ARG A 37 18.14 -0.99 10.08
C ARG A 37 18.23 -0.93 8.57
N PHE A 38 18.91 0.06 8.03
CA PHE A 38 19.10 0.19 6.59
C PHE A 38 20.49 -0.32 6.17
N PRO A 39 20.62 -1.04 5.03
CA PRO A 39 19.59 -1.22 3.99
C PRO A 39 18.61 -2.37 4.24
N ARG A 40 18.80 -3.19 5.29
CA ARG A 40 18.02 -4.41 5.54
C ARG A 40 16.50 -4.15 5.49
N ASP A 41 16.01 -3.11 6.11
CA ASP A 41 14.56 -2.85 6.20
C ASP A 41 13.96 -2.17 4.96
N HIS A 42 14.77 -1.99 3.90
CA HIS A 42 14.25 -1.83 2.55
C HIS A 42 13.78 -3.17 1.97
N GLY A 43 14.33 -4.29 2.44
CA GLY A 43 14.00 -5.65 2.04
C GLY A 43 12.72 -6.20 2.64
N ALA A 44 12.41 -7.46 2.36
CA ALA A 44 11.21 -8.14 2.83
C ALA A 44 11.31 -8.60 4.29
N HIS A 45 10.13 -8.70 4.93
CA HIS A 45 9.91 -9.22 6.29
C HIS A 45 8.95 -10.41 6.22
N PRO A 46 9.39 -11.56 5.66
CA PRO A 46 8.52 -12.67 5.28
C PRO A 46 7.78 -13.34 6.43
N GLU A 47 8.22 -13.14 7.67
CA GLU A 47 7.55 -13.63 8.88
C GLU A 47 6.28 -12.86 9.21
N HIS A 48 6.19 -11.57 8.84
CA HIS A 48 4.98 -10.76 9.05
C HIS A 48 3.90 -11.12 8.03
N ARG A 49 2.66 -10.86 8.40
CA ARG A 49 1.48 -11.20 7.59
C ARG A 49 1.43 -10.43 6.28
N THR A 50 1.72 -9.13 6.30
CA THR A 50 1.64 -8.26 5.13
C THR A 50 2.71 -7.18 5.14
N GLU A 51 3.11 -6.75 3.96
CA GLU A 51 4.00 -5.60 3.75
C GLU A 51 3.85 -5.03 2.35
N TRP A 52 4.32 -3.79 2.16
CA TRP A 52 4.31 -3.15 0.86
C TRP A 52 5.48 -2.20 0.63
N TRP A 53 5.82 -2.03 -0.64
CA TRP A 53 6.68 -1.04 -1.22
C TRP A 53 5.80 -0.16 -2.09
N TYR A 54 5.43 1.01 -1.60
CA TYR A 54 4.47 1.90 -2.22
C TYR A 54 5.17 3.15 -2.72
N PHE A 55 5.34 3.27 -4.05
CA PHE A 55 5.91 4.43 -4.70
C PHE A 55 4.82 5.23 -5.40
N THR A 56 4.74 6.52 -5.08
CA THR A 56 3.83 7.45 -5.75
C THR A 56 4.51 8.77 -6.02
N GLY A 57 3.91 9.58 -6.88
CA GLY A 57 4.44 10.92 -7.10
C GLY A 57 3.90 11.62 -8.32
N TRP A 58 4.45 12.79 -8.51
CA TRP A 58 4.17 13.64 -9.64
C TRP A 58 5.35 13.66 -10.59
N LEU A 59 5.04 13.57 -11.88
CA LEU A 59 5.98 13.68 -13.00
C LEU A 59 5.56 14.86 -13.88
N GLU A 60 6.51 15.36 -14.62
CA GLU A 60 6.32 16.29 -15.72
C GLU A 60 7.03 15.74 -16.93
N ASP A 61 6.36 15.77 -18.08
CA ASP A 61 6.96 15.43 -19.35
C ASP A 61 7.87 16.56 -19.89
N GLU A 62 8.46 16.37 -21.07
CA GLU A 62 9.34 17.37 -21.69
C GLU A 62 8.61 18.67 -22.07
N GLN A 63 7.29 18.65 -22.15
CA GLN A 63 6.44 19.81 -22.39
C GLN A 63 5.88 20.44 -21.11
N GLY A 64 6.26 19.91 -19.94
CA GLY A 64 5.77 20.37 -18.63
C GLY A 64 4.35 19.90 -18.27
N LYS A 65 3.79 18.94 -18.99
CA LYS A 65 2.48 18.37 -18.67
C LYS A 65 2.58 17.52 -17.41
N PRO A 66 1.68 17.70 -16.44
CA PRO A 66 1.70 16.93 -15.21
C PRO A 66 1.13 15.53 -15.43
N LEU A 67 1.79 14.55 -14.79
CA LEU A 67 1.34 13.16 -14.69
C LEU A 67 1.45 12.73 -13.23
N GLY A 68 0.55 11.87 -12.77
CA GLY A 68 0.70 11.12 -11.53
C GLY A 68 1.13 9.69 -11.83
N PHE A 69 1.82 9.05 -10.92
CA PHE A 69 2.13 7.63 -11.00
C PHE A 69 2.03 6.95 -9.64
N GLN A 70 1.72 5.65 -9.69
CA GLN A 70 1.83 4.74 -8.55
C GLN A 70 2.46 3.43 -9.02
N ILE A 71 3.38 2.90 -8.24
CA ILE A 71 3.93 1.56 -8.36
C ILE A 71 3.93 0.96 -6.96
N THR A 72 3.10 -0.04 -6.73
CA THR A 72 3.01 -0.67 -5.41
C THR A 72 3.19 -2.16 -5.53
N PHE A 73 4.16 -2.70 -4.81
CA PHE A 73 4.32 -4.13 -4.60
C PHE A 73 3.86 -4.47 -3.19
N PHE A 74 3.04 -5.49 -3.08
CA PHE A 74 2.59 -6.05 -1.83
C PHE A 74 3.08 -7.49 -1.70
N ARG A 75 3.36 -7.89 -0.48
CA ARG A 75 3.59 -9.27 -0.11
C ARG A 75 2.65 -9.65 1.03
N SER A 76 2.03 -10.81 0.90
CA SER A 76 1.19 -11.40 1.94
C SER A 76 1.68 -12.80 2.26
N ARG A 77 1.71 -13.16 3.53
CA ARG A 77 1.93 -14.51 4.02
C ARG A 77 0.57 -15.14 4.35
N PRO A 78 0.06 -16.07 3.52
CA PRO A 78 -1.18 -16.78 3.81
C PRO A 78 -1.06 -17.62 5.08
N ALA A 79 -2.18 -17.89 5.75
CA ALA A 79 -2.25 -18.80 6.88
C ALA A 79 -2.21 -20.30 6.44
N THR A 80 -1.34 -20.61 5.47
CA THR A 80 -1.12 -21.97 4.99
C THR A 80 -0.23 -22.71 5.99
N ASP A 81 -0.54 -23.98 6.27
CA ASP A 81 0.31 -24.82 7.13
C ASP A 81 1.76 -24.80 6.62
N PRO A 82 2.73 -24.36 7.44
CA PRO A 82 4.13 -24.28 7.04
C PRO A 82 4.75 -25.65 6.72
N ASP A 83 4.20 -26.71 7.28
CA ASP A 83 4.64 -28.09 7.07
C ASP A 83 3.85 -28.78 5.92
N ASN A 84 3.06 -28.04 5.16
CA ASN A 84 2.32 -28.56 4.02
C ASN A 84 3.28 -29.14 2.95
N PRO A 85 3.27 -30.44 2.69
CA PRO A 85 4.20 -31.07 1.75
C PRO A 85 3.94 -30.70 0.29
N ASN A 86 2.81 -30.04 0.00
CA ASN A 86 2.49 -29.62 -1.35
C ASN A 86 3.38 -28.45 -1.80
N ALA A 87 4.35 -28.71 -2.67
CA ALA A 87 5.23 -27.71 -3.23
C ALA A 87 4.48 -26.56 -3.95
N PHE A 88 3.22 -26.74 -4.29
CA PHE A 88 2.36 -25.71 -4.88
C PHE A 88 1.60 -24.87 -3.85
N ALA A 89 1.60 -25.25 -2.56
CA ALA A 89 1.01 -24.41 -1.52
C ALA A 89 1.77 -23.08 -1.41
N PRO A 90 1.09 -21.92 -1.48
CA PRO A 90 1.77 -20.63 -1.45
C PRO A 90 2.20 -20.28 -0.02
N ASN A 91 3.50 -20.16 0.22
CA ASN A 91 4.06 -19.63 1.47
C ASN A 91 4.06 -18.09 1.49
N GLN A 92 4.14 -17.48 0.33
CA GLN A 92 4.08 -16.04 0.12
C GLN A 92 3.32 -15.77 -1.20
N ILE A 93 2.52 -14.72 -1.19
CA ILE A 93 1.83 -14.20 -2.38
C ILE A 93 2.30 -12.78 -2.58
N LEU A 94 2.70 -12.44 -3.81
CA LEU A 94 2.98 -11.09 -4.21
C LEU A 94 1.89 -10.61 -5.15
N PHE A 95 1.48 -9.36 -4.99
CA PHE A 95 0.63 -8.66 -5.93
C PHE A 95 1.12 -7.23 -6.09
N ALA A 96 0.83 -6.62 -7.23
CA ALA A 96 1.29 -5.27 -7.50
C ALA A 96 0.31 -4.52 -8.39
N TYR A 97 0.30 -3.22 -8.22
CA TYR A 97 -0.36 -2.26 -9.07
C TYR A 97 0.66 -1.36 -9.75
N SER A 98 0.40 -1.03 -11.00
CA SER A 98 1.02 0.08 -11.70
C SER A 98 -0.06 1.00 -12.22
N VAL A 99 0.10 2.29 -11.99
CA VAL A 99 -0.91 3.31 -12.27
C VAL A 99 -0.27 4.49 -12.96
N LEU A 100 -0.96 5.01 -13.95
CA LEU A 100 -0.66 6.28 -14.60
C LEU A 100 -1.89 7.19 -14.52
N SER A 101 -1.74 8.33 -13.85
CA SER A 101 -2.74 9.40 -13.77
C SER A 101 -2.39 10.48 -14.79
N ASP A 102 -2.99 10.38 -15.97
CA ASP A 102 -2.82 11.36 -17.06
C ASP A 102 -4.11 12.14 -17.24
N PRO A 103 -4.14 13.46 -16.95
CA PRO A 103 -5.34 14.29 -17.11
C PRO A 103 -5.96 14.26 -18.51
N SER A 104 -5.13 14.02 -19.53
CA SER A 104 -5.61 13.97 -20.93
C SER A 104 -6.55 12.80 -21.22
N THR A 105 -6.52 11.75 -20.38
CA THR A 105 -7.41 10.59 -20.51
C THR A 105 -8.72 10.74 -19.76
N GLY A 106 -8.78 11.69 -18.81
CA GLY A 106 -9.92 11.90 -17.94
C GLY A 106 -10.22 10.74 -16.97
N LYS A 107 -9.36 9.73 -16.92
CA LYS A 107 -9.47 8.55 -16.04
C LYS A 107 -8.10 7.97 -15.71
N LEU A 108 -8.03 7.27 -14.60
CA LEU A 108 -6.85 6.51 -14.19
C LEU A 108 -6.64 5.32 -15.14
N ILE A 109 -5.40 5.10 -15.54
CA ILE A 109 -4.97 3.91 -16.29
C ILE A 109 -4.18 3.04 -15.33
N HIS A 110 -4.56 1.77 -15.20
CA HIS A 110 -3.87 0.88 -14.28
C HIS A 110 -3.77 -0.54 -14.82
N GLU A 111 -2.77 -1.26 -14.32
CA GLU A 111 -2.63 -2.70 -14.47
C GLU A 111 -2.20 -3.34 -13.15
N GLN A 112 -2.41 -4.64 -13.06
CA GLN A 112 -2.11 -5.41 -11.87
C GLN A 112 -1.51 -6.75 -12.21
N ARG A 113 -0.70 -7.28 -11.27
CA ARG A 113 -0.10 -8.61 -11.34
C ARG A 113 -0.29 -9.31 -10.01
N VAL A 114 -0.44 -10.62 -10.05
CA VAL A 114 -0.43 -11.46 -8.86
C VAL A 114 0.26 -12.77 -9.17
N ALA A 115 1.13 -13.22 -8.26
CA ALA A 115 1.72 -14.55 -8.33
C ALA A 115 2.11 -15.03 -6.93
N ARG A 116 2.14 -16.36 -6.77
CA ARG A 116 2.79 -16.97 -5.62
C ARG A 116 4.32 -16.82 -5.74
N ALA A 117 5.00 -16.68 -4.61
CA ALA A 117 6.46 -16.72 -4.59
C ALA A 117 6.98 -18.11 -5.00
N GLY A 118 8.17 -18.12 -5.57
CA GLY A 118 8.84 -19.32 -6.06
C GLY A 118 8.69 -19.56 -7.57
N PHE A 119 9.33 -20.61 -8.07
CA PHE A 119 9.38 -21.02 -9.49
C PHE A 119 9.84 -19.91 -10.45
N GLY A 120 10.60 -18.93 -9.96
CA GLY A 120 11.02 -17.77 -10.75
C GLY A 120 9.91 -16.77 -11.08
N LEU A 121 8.66 -16.97 -10.59
CA LEU A 121 7.51 -16.12 -10.87
C LEU A 121 7.50 -14.86 -10.02
N ALA A 122 7.73 -15.00 -8.72
CA ALA A 122 7.74 -13.88 -7.79
C ALA A 122 8.66 -14.14 -6.60
N GLY A 123 9.16 -13.06 -6.00
CA GLY A 123 9.98 -13.10 -4.80
C GLY A 123 10.36 -11.71 -4.34
N ALA A 124 10.75 -11.61 -3.06
CA ALA A 124 11.28 -10.41 -2.47
C ALA A 124 12.47 -10.75 -1.57
N ALA A 125 13.61 -10.10 -1.79
CA ALA A 125 14.82 -10.31 -1.00
C ALA A 125 14.70 -9.68 0.39
N THR A 126 15.38 -10.26 1.39
CA THR A 126 15.33 -9.77 2.78
C THR A 126 16.46 -8.79 3.12
N ALA A 127 17.54 -8.75 2.34
CA ALA A 127 18.71 -7.94 2.66
C ALA A 127 18.56 -6.47 2.22
N ASP A 128 17.85 -6.23 1.14
CA ASP A 128 17.58 -4.90 0.56
C ASP A 128 16.36 -5.00 -0.37
N ALA A 129 15.85 -3.87 -0.86
CA ALA A 129 14.74 -3.86 -1.80
C ALA A 129 15.16 -4.52 -3.12
N ASN A 130 14.64 -5.71 -3.36
CA ASN A 130 14.70 -6.43 -4.63
C ASN A 130 13.46 -7.30 -4.70
N VAL A 131 12.46 -6.81 -5.44
CA VAL A 131 11.15 -7.46 -5.58
C VAL A 131 10.93 -7.75 -7.06
N LYS A 132 10.62 -9.00 -7.36
CA LYS A 132 10.24 -9.45 -8.70
C LYS A 132 8.81 -10.00 -8.65
N LEU A 133 8.01 -9.61 -9.62
CA LEU A 133 6.68 -10.17 -9.84
C LEU A 133 6.43 -10.32 -11.34
N LEU A 134 6.58 -11.54 -11.85
CA LEU A 134 6.56 -11.86 -13.28
C LEU A 134 7.61 -11.03 -14.02
N ASP A 135 7.18 -10.15 -14.89
CA ASP A 135 7.98 -9.21 -15.68
C ASP A 135 8.19 -7.83 -15.01
N TRP A 136 7.56 -7.60 -13.85
CA TRP A 136 7.71 -6.37 -13.06
C TRP A 136 8.84 -6.51 -12.05
N GLN A 137 9.61 -5.45 -11.89
CA GLN A 137 10.77 -5.45 -10.99
C GLN A 137 10.91 -4.12 -10.25
N LEU A 138 11.29 -4.22 -8.99
CA LEU A 138 11.75 -3.13 -8.14
C LEU A 138 13.07 -3.55 -7.51
N GLU A 139 14.10 -2.73 -7.65
CA GLU A 139 15.39 -2.98 -7.01
C GLU A 139 16.00 -1.70 -6.46
N ARG A 140 16.80 -1.82 -5.42
CA ARG A 140 17.66 -0.76 -4.92
C ARG A 140 19.12 -1.14 -5.22
N GLY A 141 19.79 -0.28 -5.99
CA GLY A 141 21.19 -0.49 -6.34
C GLY A 141 22.15 -0.14 -5.20
N THR A 142 23.40 -0.53 -5.34
CA THR A 142 24.49 -0.19 -4.40
C THR A 142 24.75 1.32 -4.31
N ASP A 143 24.30 2.09 -5.29
CA ASP A 143 24.28 3.56 -5.32
C ASP A 143 23.14 4.17 -4.47
N GLY A 144 22.30 3.33 -3.86
CA GLY A 144 21.17 3.75 -3.05
C GLY A 144 19.94 4.20 -3.84
N VAL A 145 19.98 4.14 -5.18
CA VAL A 145 18.88 4.53 -6.05
C VAL A 145 17.93 3.35 -6.23
N PHE A 146 16.63 3.59 -6.05
CA PHE A 146 15.63 2.60 -6.40
C PHE A 146 15.29 2.70 -7.89
N ARG A 147 15.05 1.55 -8.50
CA ARG A 147 14.69 1.41 -9.91
C ARG A 147 13.47 0.52 -10.02
N ALA A 148 12.43 1.00 -10.70
CA ALA A 148 11.24 0.20 -10.99
C ALA A 148 11.07 0.11 -12.50
N ARG A 149 10.98 -1.13 -12.99
CA ARG A 149 10.65 -1.45 -14.38
C ARG A 149 9.35 -2.22 -14.41
N VAL A 150 8.33 -1.59 -14.97
CA VAL A 150 6.96 -2.08 -14.94
C VAL A 150 6.36 -1.99 -16.34
N PRO A 151 6.63 -2.99 -17.21
CA PRO A 151 5.96 -3.10 -18.51
C PRO A 151 4.50 -3.50 -18.27
N ALA A 152 3.58 -2.62 -18.60
CA ALA A 152 2.15 -2.87 -18.60
C ALA A 152 1.62 -2.88 -20.04
N GLY A 153 0.46 -3.46 -20.28
CA GLY A 153 -0.05 -3.64 -21.65
C GLY A 153 -0.40 -2.35 -22.35
N SER A 154 -1.02 -1.40 -21.62
CA SER A 154 -1.45 -0.11 -22.14
C SER A 154 -0.45 1.02 -21.94
N PHE A 155 0.50 0.84 -21.01
CA PHE A 155 1.59 1.79 -20.74
C PHE A 155 2.78 1.03 -20.12
N SER A 156 3.92 1.69 -19.97
CA SER A 156 4.99 1.18 -19.13
C SER A 156 5.71 2.29 -18.40
N LEU A 157 6.23 1.94 -17.23
CA LEU A 157 7.02 2.83 -16.39
C LEU A 157 8.42 2.24 -16.23
N ASP A 158 9.44 3.01 -16.57
CA ASP A 158 10.84 2.73 -16.26
C ASP A 158 11.39 3.94 -15.50
N LEU A 159 11.36 3.85 -14.18
CA LEU A 159 11.60 5.00 -13.29
C LEU A 159 12.75 4.73 -12.32
N THR A 160 13.55 5.75 -12.07
CA THR A 160 14.55 5.79 -11.01
C THR A 160 14.15 6.78 -9.93
N PHE A 161 14.38 6.39 -8.68
CA PHE A 161 14.02 7.17 -7.49
C PHE A 161 15.28 7.38 -6.66
N LYS A 162 15.84 8.58 -6.75
CA LYS A 162 17.05 8.95 -6.00
C LYS A 162 16.65 9.60 -4.67
N PRO A 163 17.02 9.03 -3.52
CA PRO A 163 16.85 9.68 -2.24
C PRO A 163 17.57 11.03 -2.20
N THR A 164 16.87 12.07 -1.79
CA THR A 164 17.45 13.43 -1.60
C THR A 164 17.61 13.76 -0.13
N GLN A 165 16.99 12.95 0.74
CA GLN A 165 16.94 13.15 2.18
C GLN A 165 16.94 11.78 2.88
N LYS A 166 17.21 11.76 4.20
CA LYS A 166 17.09 10.56 5.03
C LYS A 166 15.64 10.07 5.10
N ALA A 167 15.45 8.80 5.37
CA ALA A 167 14.13 8.23 5.64
C ALA A 167 13.44 8.99 6.79
N MET A 168 12.15 9.20 6.66
CA MET A 168 11.26 9.72 7.68
C MET A 168 10.64 8.54 8.41
N VAL A 169 11.17 8.21 9.57
CA VAL A 169 10.66 7.14 10.43
C VAL A 169 9.37 7.63 11.08
N ASN A 170 8.25 6.96 10.83
CA ASN A 170 6.91 7.37 11.25
C ASN A 170 6.57 6.88 12.66
N GLY A 171 5.67 7.59 13.33
CA GLY A 171 5.26 7.26 14.70
C GLY A 171 6.41 7.31 15.70
N ASP A 172 6.38 6.42 16.69
CA ASP A 172 7.41 6.30 17.70
C ASP A 172 8.55 5.39 17.17
N GLN A 173 9.60 6.00 16.61
CA GLN A 173 10.78 5.33 16.04
C GLN A 173 10.45 4.20 15.04
N GLY A 174 9.38 4.37 14.24
CA GLY A 174 8.92 3.38 13.28
C GLY A 174 7.76 2.51 13.76
N TYR A 175 7.44 2.55 15.03
CA TYR A 175 6.22 1.95 15.56
C TYR A 175 5.04 2.90 15.32
N SER A 176 4.24 2.60 14.31
CA SER A 176 3.10 3.43 13.87
C SER A 176 1.79 2.73 14.22
N ARG A 177 1.10 3.21 15.25
CA ARG A 177 -0.22 2.70 15.64
C ARG A 177 -1.26 3.04 14.58
N LYS A 178 -2.19 2.09 14.36
CA LYS A 178 -3.31 2.21 13.41
C LYS A 178 -4.67 1.99 14.10
N GLY A 179 -4.65 1.74 15.40
CA GLY A 179 -5.85 1.49 16.17
C GLY A 179 -5.66 1.71 17.66
N PRO A 180 -6.75 1.57 18.45
CA PRO A 180 -6.74 1.80 19.91
C PRO A 180 -5.87 0.80 20.68
N LYS A 181 -5.67 -0.43 20.14
CA LYS A 181 -4.86 -1.44 20.81
C LYS A 181 -3.40 -1.36 20.37
N PRO A 182 -2.43 -1.65 21.27
CA PRO A 182 -1.01 -1.59 20.94
C PRO A 182 -0.60 -2.48 19.75
N GLU A 183 -1.14 -3.69 19.64
CA GLU A 183 -0.85 -4.63 18.56
C GLU A 183 -1.37 -4.18 17.20
N GLN A 184 -2.30 -3.21 17.15
CA GLN A 184 -2.82 -2.61 15.92
C GLN A 184 -1.84 -1.55 15.41
N ALA A 185 -0.72 -2.01 14.89
CA ALA A 185 0.40 -1.16 14.50
C ALA A 185 1.17 -1.78 13.32
N SER A 186 2.00 -0.98 12.72
CA SER A 186 2.97 -1.38 11.72
C SER A 186 4.36 -0.84 12.05
N TYR A 187 5.41 -1.48 11.52
CA TYR A 187 6.68 -0.82 11.32
C TYR A 187 6.60 -0.01 10.04
N TYR A 188 6.91 1.27 10.12
CA TYR A 188 6.61 2.21 9.06
C TYR A 188 7.65 3.31 8.93
N TYR A 189 8.19 3.46 7.73
CA TYR A 189 8.95 4.64 7.35
C TYR A 189 8.57 5.11 5.95
N SER A 190 8.78 6.39 5.68
CA SER A 190 8.61 7.01 4.37
C SER A 190 9.95 7.53 3.84
N MET A 191 10.10 7.57 2.53
CA MET A 191 11.18 8.31 1.87
C MET A 191 10.53 9.38 0.98
N PRO A 192 10.26 10.55 1.55
CA PRO A 192 9.72 11.67 0.80
C PRO A 192 10.80 12.37 -0.05
N GLN A 193 10.36 13.27 -0.92
CA GLN A 193 11.24 14.13 -1.73
C GLN A 193 12.18 13.33 -2.66
N LEU A 194 11.81 12.09 -3.05
CA LEU A 194 12.60 11.32 -4.01
C LEU A 194 12.69 12.10 -5.34
N ALA A 195 13.90 12.29 -5.85
CA ALA A 195 14.08 12.81 -7.19
C ALA A 195 13.79 11.68 -8.20
N VAL A 196 12.74 11.85 -9.01
CA VAL A 196 12.30 10.86 -9.99
C VAL A 196 12.72 11.25 -11.39
N ARG A 197 13.23 10.29 -12.16
CA ARG A 197 13.53 10.41 -13.60
C ARG A 197 13.26 9.08 -14.27
N GLY A 198 12.97 9.13 -15.55
CA GLY A 198 12.80 7.91 -16.34
C GLY A 198 11.98 8.13 -17.58
N THR A 199 11.29 7.09 -18.00
CA THR A 199 10.50 7.04 -19.22
C THR A 199 9.12 6.48 -18.91
N VAL A 200 8.11 7.12 -19.47
CA VAL A 200 6.74 6.62 -19.58
C VAL A 200 6.51 6.27 -21.05
N VAL A 201 6.07 5.04 -21.32
CA VAL A 201 5.58 4.67 -22.65
C VAL A 201 4.07 4.59 -22.57
N LYS A 202 3.38 5.29 -23.46
CA LYS A 202 1.91 5.28 -23.57
C LYS A 202 1.52 5.40 -25.04
N ASP A 203 0.56 4.60 -25.48
CA ASP A 203 0.09 4.59 -26.87
C ASP A 203 1.25 4.42 -27.89
N GLY A 204 2.24 3.59 -27.56
CA GLY A 204 3.43 3.34 -28.35
C GLY A 204 4.45 4.49 -28.39
N ARG A 205 4.20 5.58 -27.68
CA ARG A 205 5.12 6.74 -27.61
C ARG A 205 5.90 6.73 -26.29
N SER A 206 7.21 6.88 -26.42
CA SER A 206 8.13 6.99 -25.28
C SER A 206 8.35 8.47 -24.94
N VAL A 207 8.12 8.83 -23.70
CA VAL A 207 8.25 10.20 -23.20
C VAL A 207 9.18 10.20 -21.98
N ARG A 208 10.20 11.05 -22.00
CA ARG A 208 11.05 11.27 -20.82
C ARG A 208 10.32 12.10 -19.79
N VAL A 209 10.49 11.70 -18.54
CA VAL A 209 9.82 12.36 -17.42
C VAL A 209 10.80 12.64 -16.29
N LYS A 210 10.47 13.68 -15.51
CA LYS A 210 11.14 14.02 -14.24
C LYS A 210 10.09 14.44 -13.21
N GLY A 211 10.43 14.34 -11.93
CA GLY A 211 9.49 14.77 -10.91
C GLY A 211 9.95 14.51 -9.49
N ARG A 212 8.95 14.45 -8.60
CA ARG A 212 9.11 14.18 -7.17
C ARG A 212 8.26 12.98 -6.78
N GLY A 213 8.87 12.05 -6.05
CA GLY A 213 8.21 10.85 -5.58
C GLY A 213 8.23 10.74 -4.06
N TRP A 214 7.49 9.77 -3.62
CA TRP A 214 7.32 9.32 -2.25
C TRP A 214 7.45 7.80 -2.23
N LEU A 215 8.07 7.23 -1.22
CA LEU A 215 8.04 5.80 -0.92
C LEU A 215 7.50 5.62 0.50
N ASP A 216 6.51 4.75 0.64
CA ASP A 216 6.17 4.13 1.92
C ASP A 216 6.64 2.69 1.96
N ARG A 217 7.25 2.35 3.06
CA ARG A 217 7.66 1.01 3.39
C ARG A 217 7.04 0.65 4.74
N GLU A 218 6.17 -0.34 4.72
CA GLU A 218 5.38 -0.68 5.88
C GLU A 218 5.15 -2.19 5.95
N TRP A 219 5.22 -2.77 7.16
CA TRP A 219 4.92 -4.18 7.40
C TRP A 219 4.24 -4.40 8.75
N SER A 220 3.34 -5.37 8.77
CA SER A 220 2.51 -5.65 9.94
C SER A 220 1.95 -7.07 9.91
N SER A 221 1.47 -7.51 11.06
CA SER A 221 0.67 -8.73 11.20
C SER A 221 -0.76 -8.44 11.66
N THR A 222 -0.97 -7.36 12.41
CA THR A 222 -2.28 -6.92 12.91
C THR A 222 -2.37 -5.41 12.70
N LEU A 223 -2.85 -5.01 11.53
CA LEU A 223 -2.83 -3.59 11.15
C LEU A 223 -4.04 -2.83 11.68
N LEU A 224 -5.24 -3.36 11.47
CA LEU A 224 -6.48 -2.62 11.69
C LEU A 224 -7.34 -3.22 12.82
N ASP A 225 -8.15 -2.35 13.43
CA ASP A 225 -9.24 -2.78 14.30
C ASP A 225 -10.29 -3.56 13.48
N PRO A 226 -10.91 -4.63 14.02
CA PRO A 226 -11.97 -5.37 13.33
C PRO A 226 -13.20 -4.53 12.94
N LYS A 227 -13.40 -3.37 13.59
CA LYS A 227 -14.46 -2.42 13.25
C LYS A 227 -14.09 -1.47 12.10
N ALA A 228 -12.82 -1.46 11.69
CA ALA A 228 -12.37 -0.61 10.60
C ALA A 228 -12.95 -1.07 9.28
N VAL A 229 -13.41 -0.13 8.47
CA VAL A 229 -13.92 -0.36 7.11
C VAL A 229 -12.97 0.16 6.03
N GLY A 230 -12.02 1.02 6.40
CA GLY A 230 -11.06 1.61 5.51
C GLY A 230 -10.29 2.75 6.17
N TRP A 231 -9.46 3.41 5.38
CA TRP A 231 -8.71 4.59 5.82
C TRP A 231 -8.69 5.68 4.76
N ASP A 232 -8.36 6.88 5.20
CA ASP A 232 -7.97 8.03 4.40
C ASP A 232 -6.51 8.34 4.72
N TRP A 233 -5.63 8.30 3.73
CA TRP A 233 -4.19 8.52 3.90
C TRP A 233 -3.70 9.57 2.91
N ALA A 234 -2.73 10.39 3.32
CA ALA A 234 -2.04 11.30 2.42
C ALA A 234 -0.55 11.37 2.72
N GLY A 235 0.26 11.33 1.65
CA GLY A 235 1.71 11.61 1.67
C GLY A 235 2.02 12.81 0.80
N ILE A 236 2.55 13.87 1.40
CA ILE A 236 2.76 15.17 0.75
C ILE A 236 4.23 15.58 0.80
N ASN A 237 4.82 15.81 -0.35
CA ASN A 237 6.08 16.50 -0.50
C ASN A 237 5.82 18.01 -0.43
N LEU A 238 6.24 18.67 0.65
CA LEU A 238 6.08 20.09 0.81
C LEU A 238 7.08 20.86 -0.06
N ALA A 239 6.68 22.02 -0.56
CA ALA A 239 7.49 22.83 -1.48
C ALA A 239 8.76 23.38 -0.85
N ASP A 240 8.77 23.57 0.47
CA ASP A 240 9.94 23.99 1.26
C ASP A 240 10.97 22.85 1.47
N GLY A 241 10.65 21.64 1.02
CA GLY A 241 11.48 20.44 1.24
C GLY A 241 11.07 19.61 2.46
N GLY A 242 10.10 20.06 3.23
CA GLY A 242 9.46 19.28 4.28
C GLY A 242 8.64 18.11 3.73
N ALA A 243 8.06 17.33 4.63
CA ALA A 243 7.21 16.18 4.27
C ALA A 243 6.13 15.98 5.31
N LEU A 244 4.95 15.59 4.85
CA LEU A 244 3.79 15.35 5.70
C LEU A 244 3.14 14.01 5.33
N MET A 245 3.00 13.11 6.28
CA MET A 245 2.21 11.90 6.17
C MET A 245 1.08 11.96 7.21
N LEU A 246 -0.15 11.77 6.77
CA LEU A 246 -1.34 11.78 7.63
C LEU A 246 -2.26 10.62 7.27
N PHE A 247 -2.95 10.09 8.26
CA PHE A 247 -4.00 9.09 8.03
C PHE A 247 -5.10 9.17 9.08
N GLN A 248 -6.26 8.63 8.69
CA GLN A 248 -7.39 8.36 9.56
C GLN A 248 -7.98 7.00 9.22
N VAL A 249 -8.07 6.10 10.20
CA VAL A 249 -8.78 4.82 10.07
C VAL A 249 -10.24 5.04 10.46
N ARG A 250 -11.16 4.58 9.61
CA ARG A 250 -12.60 4.82 9.75
C ARG A 250 -13.38 3.58 10.13
N GLY A 251 -14.35 3.78 11.03
CA GLY A 251 -15.44 2.83 11.29
C GLY A 251 -16.58 2.93 10.28
N ARG A 252 -17.54 2.01 10.38
CA ARG A 252 -18.69 1.91 9.46
C ARG A 252 -19.57 3.16 9.42
N GLY A 253 -19.68 3.88 10.53
CA GLY A 253 -20.40 5.15 10.63
C GLY A 253 -19.65 6.35 10.05
N GLY A 254 -18.43 6.18 9.57
CA GLY A 254 -17.55 7.26 9.14
C GLY A 254 -16.77 7.93 10.26
N ASP A 255 -16.94 7.46 11.50
CA ASP A 255 -16.20 7.88 12.68
C ASP A 255 -14.72 7.49 12.61
N ALA A 256 -13.86 8.35 13.16
CA ALA A 256 -12.43 8.06 13.28
C ALA A 256 -12.20 7.08 14.44
N LEU A 257 -11.80 5.85 14.10
CA LEU A 257 -11.35 4.86 15.10
C LEU A 257 -9.94 5.18 15.60
N TYR A 258 -9.11 5.67 14.72
CA TYR A 258 -7.74 6.11 14.99
C TYR A 258 -7.28 7.10 13.92
N ALA A 259 -6.40 8.02 14.30
CA ALA A 259 -5.75 8.91 13.36
C ALA A 259 -4.31 9.16 13.80
N GLY A 260 -3.48 9.62 12.89
CA GLY A 260 -2.10 9.91 13.19
C GLY A 260 -1.32 10.43 11.99
N GLY A 261 -0.04 10.64 12.19
CA GLY A 261 0.83 11.10 11.13
C GLY A 261 2.18 11.61 11.62
N THR A 262 2.95 12.10 10.67
CA THR A 262 4.27 12.69 10.93
C THR A 262 4.48 13.89 10.00
N LEU A 263 4.81 15.02 10.57
CA LEU A 263 5.37 16.17 9.84
C LEU A 263 6.87 16.18 10.06
N ARG A 264 7.64 16.19 8.98
CA ARG A 264 9.07 16.54 9.01
C ARG A 264 9.25 17.91 8.40
N ARG A 265 9.80 18.82 9.16
CA ARG A 265 10.15 20.18 8.70
C ARG A 265 11.43 20.16 7.87
N VAL A 266 11.71 21.25 7.17
CA VAL A 266 12.90 21.40 6.31
C VAL A 266 14.21 21.27 7.09
N ASP A 267 14.24 21.66 8.35
CA ASP A 267 15.39 21.52 9.27
C ASP A 267 15.60 20.09 9.78
N GLY A 268 14.71 19.16 9.40
CA GLY A 268 14.74 17.75 9.81
C GLY A 268 14.01 17.48 11.12
N SER A 269 13.53 18.47 11.84
CA SER A 269 12.71 18.29 13.04
C SER A 269 11.38 17.60 12.69
N LYS A 270 10.86 16.80 13.63
CA LYS A 270 9.64 16.03 13.43
C LYS A 270 8.59 16.37 14.46
N VAL A 271 7.34 16.40 14.02
CA VAL A 271 6.15 16.38 14.88
C VAL A 271 5.41 15.09 14.58
N VAL A 272 5.20 14.27 15.58
CA VAL A 272 4.38 13.05 15.50
C VAL A 272 2.99 13.38 16.04
N PHE A 273 1.98 13.10 15.23
CA PHE A 273 0.58 13.36 15.58
C PHE A 273 -0.08 12.12 16.17
N GLY A 274 -0.79 12.32 17.27
CA GLY A 274 -1.66 11.34 17.87
C GLY A 274 -3.11 11.39 17.33
N PRO A 275 -3.99 10.51 17.84
CA PRO A 275 -5.36 10.37 17.34
C PRO A 275 -6.23 11.61 17.52
N ASN A 276 -5.90 12.50 18.45
CA ASN A 276 -6.63 13.74 18.69
C ASN A 276 -6.04 14.95 17.95
N ASP A 277 -4.94 14.75 17.22
CA ASP A 277 -4.21 15.83 16.55
C ASP A 277 -4.51 15.89 15.05
N VAL A 278 -5.15 14.86 14.49
CA VAL A 278 -5.44 14.76 13.06
C VAL A 278 -6.94 14.55 12.84
N ARG A 279 -7.50 15.31 11.91
CA ARG A 279 -8.89 15.17 11.49
C ARG A 279 -8.98 15.31 9.98
N PHE A 280 -9.62 14.34 9.33
CA PHE A 280 -9.95 14.36 7.91
C PHE A 280 -11.36 14.98 7.74
N VAL A 281 -11.46 16.00 6.90
CA VAL A 281 -12.70 16.76 6.66
C VAL A 281 -13.04 16.68 5.18
N PRO A 282 -14.03 15.86 4.78
CA PRO A 282 -14.52 15.83 3.40
C PRO A 282 -15.03 17.20 2.94
N ARG A 283 -14.72 17.57 1.68
CA ARG A 283 -15.22 18.80 1.04
C ARG A 283 -16.10 18.46 -0.15
N ARG A 284 -15.50 18.14 -1.29
CA ARG A 284 -16.21 17.78 -2.51
C ARG A 284 -16.14 16.26 -2.72
N ARG A 285 -17.25 15.69 -3.19
CA ARG A 285 -17.36 14.27 -3.46
C ARG A 285 -17.52 14.00 -4.95
N TRP A 286 -16.96 12.90 -5.39
CA TRP A 286 -17.12 12.37 -6.74
C TRP A 286 -17.73 10.97 -6.68
N ARG A 287 -18.72 10.71 -7.54
CA ARG A 287 -19.33 9.37 -7.65
C ARG A 287 -18.66 8.60 -8.78
N SER A 288 -18.08 7.46 -8.44
CA SER A 288 -17.49 6.57 -9.44
C SER A 288 -18.58 6.01 -10.37
N PRO A 289 -18.41 6.12 -11.68
CA PRO A 289 -19.30 5.44 -12.63
C PRO A 289 -19.09 3.91 -12.66
N ALA A 290 -17.94 3.40 -12.21
CA ALA A 290 -17.61 1.98 -12.23
C ALA A 290 -18.16 1.22 -11.01
N THR A 291 -18.06 1.81 -9.82
CA THR A 291 -18.44 1.17 -8.56
C THR A 291 -19.69 1.76 -7.92
N GLY A 292 -20.08 2.99 -8.29
CA GLY A 292 -21.11 3.76 -7.62
C GLY A 292 -20.66 4.37 -6.29
N ALA A 293 -19.43 4.12 -5.85
CA ALA A 293 -18.86 4.64 -4.61
C ALA A 293 -18.78 6.18 -4.63
N LEU A 294 -18.94 6.79 -3.47
CA LEU A 294 -18.92 8.24 -3.31
C LEU A 294 -17.66 8.64 -2.52
N TYR A 295 -16.61 9.00 -3.24
CA TYR A 295 -15.31 9.36 -2.67
C TYR A 295 -15.20 10.86 -2.36
N PRO A 296 -14.68 11.26 -1.20
CA PRO A 296 -14.37 12.66 -0.88
C PRO A 296 -13.04 13.09 -1.52
N VAL A 297 -13.02 13.23 -2.85
CA VAL A 297 -11.81 13.47 -3.65
C VAL A 297 -11.16 14.83 -3.40
N GLU A 298 -11.92 15.79 -2.84
CA GLU A 298 -11.39 17.03 -2.28
C GLU A 298 -11.69 17.05 -0.79
N ALA A 299 -10.66 17.22 0.02
CA ALA A 299 -10.74 17.10 1.47
C ALA A 299 -9.71 18.02 2.15
N GLU A 300 -9.83 18.17 3.45
CA GLU A 300 -8.81 18.80 4.28
C GLU A 300 -8.33 17.82 5.33
N PHE A 301 -7.02 17.75 5.53
CA PHE A 301 -6.46 17.33 6.80
C PHE A 301 -6.22 18.54 7.68
N VAL A 302 -6.79 18.49 8.86
CA VAL A 302 -6.61 19.50 9.91
C VAL A 302 -5.73 18.89 10.98
N VAL A 303 -4.60 19.54 11.27
CA VAL A 303 -3.63 19.05 12.24
C VAL A 303 -3.39 20.07 13.35
N LYS A 304 -3.22 19.59 14.57
CA LYS A 304 -2.81 20.40 15.71
C LYS A 304 -1.29 20.38 15.82
N LEU A 305 -0.67 21.52 15.61
CA LEU A 305 0.76 21.75 15.82
C LEU A 305 0.99 22.48 17.14
N PRO A 306 2.20 22.45 17.71
CA PRO A 306 2.53 23.25 18.88
C PRO A 306 2.24 24.75 18.71
N GLU A 307 2.41 25.25 17.48
CA GLU A 307 2.16 26.65 17.09
C GLU A 307 0.71 26.97 16.70
N GLY A 308 -0.19 25.98 16.70
CA GLY A 308 -1.61 26.16 16.39
C GLY A 308 -2.15 25.15 15.35
N GLU A 309 -3.42 25.30 14.99
CA GLU A 309 -4.06 24.46 13.99
C GLU A 309 -3.59 24.84 12.57
N ARG A 310 -3.27 23.84 11.74
CA ARG A 310 -2.97 24.02 10.32
C ARG A 310 -3.87 23.14 9.47
N ARG A 311 -4.28 23.67 8.31
CA ARG A 311 -5.14 22.99 7.34
C ARG A 311 -4.39 22.74 6.04
N PHE A 312 -4.49 21.52 5.54
CA PHE A 312 -3.98 21.11 4.24
C PHE A 312 -5.15 20.70 3.36
N THR A 313 -5.56 21.60 2.46
CA THR A 313 -6.62 21.33 1.49
C THR A 313 -6.04 20.50 0.35
N LEU A 314 -6.59 19.32 0.11
CA LEU A 314 -6.16 18.39 -0.93
C LEU A 314 -7.08 18.55 -2.13
N ILE A 315 -6.51 18.88 -3.28
CA ILE A 315 -7.22 19.09 -4.55
C ILE A 315 -6.68 18.06 -5.55
N PRO A 316 -7.53 17.18 -6.11
CA PRO A 316 -7.10 16.14 -7.03
C PRO A 316 -6.63 16.72 -8.37
N LEU A 317 -5.69 16.02 -9.01
CA LEU A 317 -5.26 16.32 -10.38
C LEU A 317 -6.46 16.23 -11.35
N PHE A 318 -7.31 15.24 -11.15
CA PHE A 318 -8.65 15.07 -11.72
C PHE A 318 -9.44 14.08 -10.86
N ASP A 319 -10.78 14.00 -11.02
CA ASP A 319 -11.62 13.24 -10.09
C ASP A 319 -11.58 11.73 -10.28
N ALA A 320 -11.52 11.25 -11.51
CA ALA A 320 -11.64 9.82 -11.85
C ALA A 320 -10.32 9.06 -11.67
N GLN A 321 -9.77 9.09 -10.43
CA GLN A 321 -8.55 8.38 -10.05
C GLN A 321 -8.87 7.14 -9.18
N GLU A 322 -9.98 6.45 -9.48
CA GLU A 322 -10.32 5.18 -8.85
C GLU A 322 -9.55 4.03 -9.48
N LEU A 323 -8.95 3.18 -8.63
CA LEU A 323 -8.33 1.91 -8.99
C LEU A 323 -9.34 0.80 -8.70
N ASP A 324 -9.79 0.10 -9.74
CA ASP A 324 -10.75 -1.00 -9.62
C ASP A 324 -10.05 -2.36 -9.76
N GLY A 325 -9.69 -2.96 -8.61
CA GLY A 325 -9.04 -4.26 -8.54
C GLY A 325 -9.98 -5.47 -8.52
N ARG A 326 -11.31 -5.26 -8.56
CA ARG A 326 -12.31 -6.32 -8.31
C ARG A 326 -12.22 -7.50 -9.28
N ALA A 327 -11.84 -7.28 -10.52
CA ALA A 327 -11.63 -8.35 -11.50
C ALA A 327 -10.57 -9.39 -11.08
N ALA A 328 -9.62 -9.00 -10.22
CA ALA A 328 -8.59 -9.88 -9.66
C ALA A 328 -8.86 -10.23 -8.18
N GLY A 329 -10.08 -10.00 -7.68
CA GLY A 329 -10.42 -10.25 -6.26
C GLY A 329 -9.82 -9.24 -5.28
N MET A 330 -9.31 -8.11 -5.78
CA MET A 330 -8.75 -7.03 -4.97
C MET A 330 -9.80 -5.92 -4.76
N PRO A 331 -9.69 -5.10 -3.71
CA PRO A 331 -10.63 -4.01 -3.48
C PRO A 331 -10.59 -2.95 -4.58
N ALA A 332 -11.68 -2.22 -4.73
CA ALA A 332 -11.67 -0.94 -5.42
C ALA A 332 -11.50 0.18 -4.40
N TYR A 333 -10.67 1.16 -4.72
CA TYR A 333 -10.40 2.33 -3.88
C TYR A 333 -9.97 3.51 -4.74
N TRP A 334 -10.12 4.71 -4.23
CA TRP A 334 -9.65 5.90 -4.91
C TRP A 334 -8.24 6.23 -4.46
N GLU A 335 -7.34 6.43 -5.40
CA GLU A 335 -5.96 6.78 -5.13
C GLU A 335 -5.42 7.69 -6.21
N GLY A 336 -5.10 8.92 -5.83
CA GLY A 336 -4.79 9.93 -6.83
C GLY A 336 -3.77 10.96 -6.42
N ALA A 337 -3.16 11.52 -7.46
CA ALA A 337 -2.30 12.67 -7.36
C ALA A 337 -3.10 13.89 -6.89
N VAL A 338 -2.63 14.54 -5.82
CA VAL A 338 -3.25 15.72 -5.24
C VAL A 338 -2.24 16.86 -5.06
N SER A 339 -2.72 18.09 -5.15
CA SER A 339 -1.97 19.28 -4.73
C SER A 339 -2.57 19.85 -3.45
N THR A 340 -1.78 20.61 -2.72
CA THR A 340 -2.22 21.35 -1.54
C THR A 340 -1.56 22.72 -1.48
N ASN A 341 -2.00 23.55 -0.54
CA ASN A 341 -1.40 24.84 -0.25
C ASN A 341 0.04 24.70 0.28
N GLY A 342 0.99 24.53 -0.61
CA GLY A 342 2.42 24.41 -0.31
C GLY A 342 3.02 23.03 -0.57
N GLY A 343 2.38 22.18 -1.42
CA GLY A 343 2.95 20.89 -1.77
C GLY A 343 2.18 20.11 -2.81
N ARG A 344 2.73 18.95 -3.16
CA ARG A 344 2.10 17.94 -4.03
C ARG A 344 2.30 16.56 -3.43
N GLY A 345 1.36 15.65 -3.61
CA GLY A 345 1.47 14.28 -3.12
C GLY A 345 0.36 13.39 -3.63
N TYR A 346 -0.02 12.43 -2.80
CA TYR A 346 -1.08 11.47 -3.08
C TYR A 346 -2.07 11.42 -1.93
N LEU A 347 -3.33 11.16 -2.26
CA LEU A 347 -4.42 10.86 -1.35
C LEU A 347 -4.94 9.47 -1.68
N GLU A 348 -5.11 8.62 -0.68
CA GLU A 348 -5.70 7.29 -0.77
C GLU A 348 -6.97 7.23 0.09
N LEU A 349 -8.05 6.73 -0.50
CA LEU A 349 -9.38 6.64 0.10
C LEU A 349 -9.90 5.22 -0.05
N THR A 350 -9.75 4.40 0.99
CA THR A 350 -10.18 3.00 0.97
C THR A 350 -11.50 2.78 1.69
N GLY A 351 -12.18 1.68 1.42
CA GLY A 351 -13.40 1.30 2.13
C GLY A 351 -14.66 2.09 1.75
N TYR A 352 -14.65 2.84 0.65
CA TYR A 352 -15.82 3.55 0.13
C TYR A 352 -16.63 2.72 -0.88
N ALA A 353 -15.97 1.82 -1.61
CA ALA A 353 -16.59 0.89 -2.55
C ALA A 353 -16.97 -0.46 -1.92
N GLY A 354 -16.70 -0.62 -0.64
CA GLY A 354 -16.93 -1.83 0.16
C GLY A 354 -15.92 -1.91 1.29
N ASP A 355 -16.27 -2.60 2.38
CA ASP A 355 -15.40 -2.70 3.55
C ASP A 355 -14.06 -3.34 3.17
N LEU A 356 -12.96 -2.72 3.55
CA LEU A 356 -11.63 -3.27 3.36
C LEU A 356 -11.38 -4.37 4.39
N LYS A 357 -11.03 -5.56 3.90
CA LYS A 357 -10.60 -6.70 4.73
C LYS A 357 -9.14 -7.01 4.40
N LEU A 358 -8.25 -6.94 5.40
CA LEU A 358 -6.82 -7.26 5.32
C LEU A 358 -6.51 -8.62 5.94
#